data_421cbce6aa5dd3247375d22a6beb6f70
#
_entry.id   421cbce6aa5dd3247375d22a6beb6f70
#
_cell.length_a   1.000
_cell.length_b   1.000
_cell.length_c   1.000
_cell.angle_alpha   90.00
_cell.angle_beta   90.00
_cell.angle_gamma   90.00
#
_symmetry.space_group_name_H-M   'P 1'
#
loop_
_entity.id
_entity.type
_entity.pdbx_description
1 polymer ?
#
loop_
_entity_poly.entity_id
_entity_poly.type
_entity_poly.pdbx_seq_one_letter_code
_entity_poly.pdbx_strand_id
1 'polypeptide(L)'
;MKAAEATHCAGEQGKYWEMHGRLFGNQQQLARPDLSKHAQALGLDVAAFDQCVDTGKASARIRKDMAEAQELQVKGTPTFFLGLTDPGGGSQVKATRMVGAQPYQAFKDAIERLLSSQK
;
A
#
# COMPACT_ATOMS: atom_id res chain seq x y z
N MET A 1 2.00 -9.59 -7.94
CA MET A 1 2.05 -8.29 -8.62
C MET A 1 0.73 -7.89 -9.26
N LYS A 2 0.05 -8.75 -10.02
CA LYS A 2 -1.24 -8.42 -10.66
C LYS A 2 -2.35 -8.00 -9.69
N ALA A 3 -2.45 -8.55 -8.49
CA ALA A 3 -3.41 -8.11 -7.48
C ALA A 3 -3.16 -6.65 -7.04
N ALA A 4 -1.89 -6.25 -6.87
CA ALA A 4 -1.54 -4.86 -6.56
C ALA A 4 -1.87 -3.92 -7.75
N GLU A 5 -1.59 -4.34 -8.99
CA GLU A 5 -1.97 -3.59 -10.18
C GLU A 5 -3.50 -3.41 -10.25
N ALA A 6 -4.26 -4.47 -9.95
CA ALA A 6 -5.72 -4.43 -9.92
C ALA A 6 -6.26 -3.39 -8.92
N THR A 7 -5.64 -3.28 -7.76
CA THR A 7 -6.01 -2.27 -6.75
C THR A 7 -5.81 -0.86 -7.27
N HIS A 8 -4.68 -0.59 -7.93
CA HIS A 8 -4.41 0.72 -8.55
C HIS A 8 -5.35 1.01 -9.72
N CYS A 9 -5.62 0.01 -10.56
CA CYS A 9 -6.56 0.16 -11.69
C CYS A 9 -7.99 0.43 -11.22
N ALA A 10 -8.43 -0.19 -10.13
CA ALA A 10 -9.70 0.13 -9.49
C ALA A 10 -9.68 1.57 -8.91
N GLY A 11 -8.53 2.00 -8.42
CA GLY A 11 -8.32 3.36 -7.91
C GLY A 11 -8.51 4.44 -8.97
N GLU A 12 -8.21 4.17 -10.23
CA GLU A 12 -8.50 5.09 -11.34
C GLU A 12 -10.01 5.34 -11.53
N GLN A 13 -10.84 4.42 -11.03
CA GLN A 13 -12.29 4.53 -11.03
C GLN A 13 -12.87 4.86 -9.64
N GLY A 14 -12.02 5.33 -8.70
CA GLY A 14 -12.42 5.73 -7.36
C GLY A 14 -12.69 4.57 -6.40
N LYS A 15 -12.24 3.35 -6.71
CA LYS A 15 -12.53 2.13 -5.94
C LYS A 15 -11.27 1.40 -5.42
N TYR A 16 -10.22 2.16 -5.09
CA TYR A 16 -8.97 1.59 -4.57
C TYR A 16 -9.19 0.75 -3.30
N TRP A 17 -9.79 1.34 -2.28
CA TRP A 17 -9.95 0.68 -0.98
C TRP A 17 -10.99 -0.44 -1.00
N GLU A 18 -12.03 -0.32 -1.80
CA GLU A 18 -13.01 -1.38 -2.00
C GLU A 18 -12.37 -2.61 -2.67
N MET A 19 -11.54 -2.40 -3.68
CA MET A 19 -10.79 -3.49 -4.30
C MET A 19 -9.78 -4.10 -3.32
N HIS A 20 -9.01 -3.28 -2.61
CA HIS A 20 -8.06 -3.72 -1.60
C HIS A 20 -8.73 -4.65 -0.56
N GLY A 21 -9.83 -4.18 0.05
CA GLY A 21 -10.56 -4.97 1.04
C GLY A 21 -11.14 -6.26 0.45
N ARG A 22 -11.63 -6.20 -0.78
CA ARG A 22 -12.18 -7.36 -1.47
C ARG A 22 -11.13 -8.43 -1.76
N LEU A 23 -9.94 -8.06 -2.20
CA LEU A 23 -8.84 -8.99 -2.46
C LEU A 23 -8.33 -9.64 -1.17
N PHE A 24 -8.20 -8.90 -0.09
CA PHE A 24 -7.86 -9.47 1.23
C PHE A 24 -8.93 -10.42 1.77
N GLY A 25 -10.21 -10.16 1.49
CA GLY A 25 -11.31 -11.05 1.85
C GLY A 25 -11.42 -12.29 0.95
N ASN A 26 -10.73 -12.34 -0.20
CA ASN A 26 -10.83 -13.41 -1.19
C ASN A 26 -9.46 -13.89 -1.66
N GLN A 27 -8.55 -14.18 -0.73
CA GLN A 27 -7.13 -14.48 -1.00
C GLN A 27 -6.89 -15.73 -1.87
N GLN A 28 -7.91 -16.57 -2.06
CA GLN A 28 -7.84 -17.72 -2.97
C GLN A 28 -8.27 -17.39 -4.40
N GLN A 29 -8.73 -16.16 -4.64
CA GLN A 29 -9.27 -15.70 -5.93
C GLN A 29 -8.49 -14.47 -6.42
N LEU A 30 -7.19 -14.65 -6.64
CA LEU A 30 -6.27 -13.59 -7.08
C LEU A 30 -5.71 -13.81 -8.48
N ALA A 31 -6.17 -14.86 -9.16
CA ALA A 31 -5.79 -15.12 -10.54
C ALA A 31 -6.38 -14.05 -11.48
N ARG A 32 -5.74 -13.83 -12.64
CA ARG A 32 -6.16 -12.77 -13.57
C ARG A 32 -7.66 -12.78 -13.90
N PRO A 33 -8.32 -13.94 -14.18
CA PRO A 33 -9.76 -13.98 -14.44
C PRO A 33 -10.61 -13.57 -13.22
N ASP A 34 -10.13 -13.85 -12.02
CA ASP A 34 -10.85 -13.50 -10.78
C ASP A 34 -10.83 -12.00 -10.52
N LEU A 35 -9.74 -11.31 -10.92
CA LEU A 35 -9.63 -9.86 -10.79
C LEU A 35 -10.74 -9.13 -11.58
N SER A 36 -11.06 -9.61 -12.79
CA SER A 36 -12.18 -9.06 -13.58
C SER A 36 -13.53 -9.28 -12.89
N LYS A 37 -13.73 -10.44 -12.26
CA LYS A 37 -14.95 -10.72 -11.47
C LYS A 37 -15.07 -9.79 -10.28
N HIS A 38 -13.95 -9.50 -9.60
CA HIS A 38 -13.93 -8.53 -8.50
C HIS A 38 -14.28 -7.12 -8.98
N ALA A 39 -13.74 -6.70 -10.13
CA ALA A 39 -14.07 -5.42 -10.74
C ALA A 39 -15.57 -5.33 -11.08
N GLN A 40 -16.13 -6.39 -11.67
CA GLN A 40 -17.56 -6.46 -11.97
C GLN A 40 -18.42 -6.35 -10.71
N ALA A 41 -18.05 -7.07 -9.65
CA ALA A 41 -18.76 -7.05 -8.37
C ALA A 41 -18.73 -5.67 -7.68
N LEU A 42 -17.71 -4.86 -7.96
CA LEU A 42 -17.60 -3.48 -7.47
C LEU A 42 -18.28 -2.45 -8.38
N GLY A 43 -18.89 -2.88 -9.47
CA GLY A 43 -19.58 -2.00 -10.43
C GLY A 43 -18.62 -1.14 -11.26
N LEU A 44 -17.39 -1.60 -11.45
CA LEU A 44 -16.41 -0.91 -12.29
C LEU A 44 -16.70 -1.11 -13.79
N ASP A 45 -16.21 -0.19 -14.61
CA ASP A 45 -16.04 -0.45 -16.04
C ASP A 45 -14.98 -1.54 -16.22
N VAL A 46 -15.44 -2.77 -16.46
CA VAL A 46 -14.58 -3.95 -16.54
C VAL A 46 -13.62 -3.86 -17.72
N ALA A 47 -14.07 -3.33 -18.87
CA ALA A 47 -13.22 -3.20 -20.05
C ALA A 47 -12.04 -2.24 -19.79
N ALA A 48 -12.30 -1.09 -19.20
CA ALA A 48 -11.26 -0.13 -18.81
C ALA A 48 -10.34 -0.72 -17.72
N PHE A 49 -10.89 -1.42 -16.74
CA PHE A 49 -10.13 -2.10 -15.71
C PHE A 49 -9.20 -3.16 -16.30
N ASP A 50 -9.72 -4.04 -17.15
CA ASP A 50 -8.95 -5.11 -17.78
C ASP A 50 -7.83 -4.55 -18.66
N GLN A 51 -8.10 -3.52 -19.43
CA GLN A 51 -7.07 -2.83 -20.22
C GLN A 51 -5.95 -2.29 -19.33
N CYS A 52 -6.29 -1.64 -18.22
CA CYS A 52 -5.31 -1.13 -17.25
C CYS A 52 -4.43 -2.24 -16.68
N VAL A 53 -5.02 -3.36 -16.27
CA VAL A 53 -4.29 -4.49 -15.70
C VAL A 53 -3.42 -5.20 -16.75
N ASP A 54 -3.95 -5.42 -17.95
CA ASP A 54 -3.26 -6.19 -18.99
C ASP A 54 -2.11 -5.41 -19.64
N THR A 55 -2.24 -4.10 -19.77
CA THR A 55 -1.15 -3.22 -20.26
C THR A 55 -0.09 -2.95 -19.20
N GLY A 56 -0.34 -3.33 -17.94
CA GLY A 56 0.59 -3.07 -16.84
C GLY A 56 0.76 -1.58 -16.51
N LYS A 57 -0.29 -0.78 -16.70
CA LYS A 57 -0.26 0.67 -16.48
C LYS A 57 0.22 1.05 -15.08
N ALA A 58 -0.16 0.28 -14.05
CA ALA A 58 0.25 0.50 -12.65
C ALA A 58 1.62 -0.10 -12.30
N SER A 59 2.22 -0.90 -13.19
CA SER A 59 3.45 -1.65 -12.89
C SER A 59 4.63 -0.76 -12.52
N ALA A 60 4.79 0.39 -13.16
CA ALA A 60 5.91 1.30 -12.91
C ALA A 60 5.86 1.85 -11.48
N ARG A 61 4.69 2.22 -11.00
CA ARG A 61 4.49 2.69 -9.61
C ARG A 61 4.81 1.59 -8.61
N ILE A 62 4.28 0.39 -8.82
CA ILE A 62 4.53 -0.75 -7.92
C ILE A 62 6.02 -1.08 -7.87
N ARG A 63 6.71 -1.10 -9.02
CA ARG A 63 8.17 -1.33 -9.06
C ARG A 63 8.95 -0.25 -8.34
N LYS A 64 8.53 1.00 -8.42
CA LYS A 64 9.13 2.11 -7.67
C LYS A 64 8.98 1.89 -6.16
N ASP A 65 7.76 1.56 -5.71
CA ASP A 65 7.50 1.30 -4.28
C ASP A 65 8.31 0.09 -3.77
N MET A 66 8.44 -0.96 -4.59
CA MET A 66 9.28 -2.13 -4.27
C MET A 66 10.77 -1.77 -4.19
N ALA A 67 11.26 -0.95 -5.10
CA ALA A 67 12.65 -0.50 -5.09
C ALA A 67 12.95 0.36 -3.85
N GLU A 68 12.05 1.26 -3.48
CA GLU A 68 12.17 2.06 -2.27
C GLU A 68 12.17 1.18 -1.01
N ALA A 69 11.28 0.19 -0.93
CA ALA A 69 11.26 -0.77 0.16
C ALA A 69 12.59 -1.55 0.27
N GLN A 70 13.18 -1.90 -0.88
CA GLN A 70 14.48 -2.57 -0.93
C GLN A 70 15.62 -1.66 -0.46
N GLU A 71 15.66 -0.41 -0.89
CA GLU A 71 16.63 0.59 -0.45
C GLU A 71 16.52 0.82 1.06
N LEU A 72 15.31 0.86 1.60
CA LEU A 72 15.05 0.98 3.03
C LEU A 72 15.27 -0.33 3.78
N GLN A 73 15.72 -1.39 3.11
CA GLN A 73 15.98 -2.71 3.69
C GLN A 73 14.77 -3.31 4.42
N VAL A 74 13.58 -3.13 3.85
CA VAL A 74 12.36 -3.79 4.34
C VAL A 74 12.42 -5.27 4.00
N LYS A 75 12.56 -6.13 5.01
CA LYS A 75 12.72 -7.59 4.85
C LYS A 75 11.51 -8.39 5.30
N GLY A 76 10.51 -7.73 5.81
CA GLY A 76 9.29 -8.38 6.30
C GLY A 76 8.14 -7.40 6.47
N THR A 77 6.94 -7.94 6.62
CA THR A 77 5.72 -7.17 6.79
C THR A 77 5.01 -7.55 8.09
N PRO A 78 4.42 -6.59 8.79
CA PRO A 78 4.53 -5.14 8.51
C PRO A 78 5.87 -4.55 8.96
N THR A 79 6.33 -3.51 8.26
CA THR A 79 7.44 -2.65 8.69
C THR A 79 6.95 -1.21 8.72
N PHE A 80 7.25 -0.51 9.80
CA PHE A 80 6.83 0.87 10.03
C PHE A 80 8.04 1.78 10.15
N PHE A 81 7.90 3.00 9.65
CA PHE A 81 8.84 4.08 9.84
C PHE A 81 8.14 5.23 10.56
N LEU A 82 8.50 5.47 11.80
CA LEU A 82 7.95 6.54 12.64
C LEU A 82 8.88 7.74 12.63
N GLY A 83 8.37 8.86 12.20
CA GLY A 83 9.12 10.12 12.16
C GLY A 83 8.18 11.31 12.31
N LEU A 84 8.79 12.47 12.58
CA LEU A 84 8.09 13.74 12.64
C LEU A 84 8.11 14.38 11.25
N THR A 85 6.97 14.82 10.79
CA THR A 85 6.88 15.58 9.54
C THR A 85 7.41 16.99 9.75
N ASP A 86 8.20 17.49 8.80
CA ASP A 86 8.64 18.88 8.81
C ASP A 86 7.49 19.79 8.37
N PRO A 87 7.06 20.75 9.21
CA PRO A 87 6.06 21.74 8.82
C PRO A 87 6.47 22.58 7.60
N GLY A 88 7.77 22.69 7.33
CA GLY A 88 8.32 23.36 6.14
C GLY A 88 8.24 22.57 4.84
N GLY A 89 7.70 21.33 4.87
CA GLY A 89 7.49 20.52 3.68
C GLY A 89 8.75 19.85 3.11
N GLY A 90 9.74 19.58 3.95
CA GLY A 90 10.93 18.83 3.57
C GLY A 90 10.57 17.43 3.05
N SER A 91 11.27 16.99 2.00
CA SER A 91 11.05 15.68 1.37
C SER A 91 11.67 14.52 2.15
N GLN A 92 12.49 14.79 3.15
CA GLN A 92 13.17 13.79 3.98
C GLN A 92 12.68 13.83 5.41
N VAL A 93 12.34 12.66 5.93
CA VAL A 93 11.92 12.48 7.31
C VAL A 93 12.91 11.56 8.02
N LYS A 94 13.47 12.02 9.14
CA LYS A 94 14.25 11.17 10.01
C LYS A 94 13.30 10.24 10.76
N ALA A 95 13.40 8.96 10.52
CA ALA A 95 12.45 7.99 11.06
C ALA A 95 13.14 6.87 11.84
N THR A 96 12.42 6.34 12.82
CA THR A 96 12.78 5.12 13.54
C THR A 96 12.01 3.95 12.94
N ARG A 97 12.74 2.87 12.61
CA ARG A 97 12.14 1.65 12.07
C ARG A 97 11.54 0.79 13.18
N MET A 98 10.33 0.31 12.96
CA MET A 98 9.68 -0.72 13.78
C MET A 98 9.30 -1.90 12.89
N VAL A 99 9.74 -3.10 13.24
CA VAL A 99 9.52 -4.32 12.45
C VAL A 99 8.49 -5.20 13.13
N GLY A 100 7.55 -5.72 12.35
CA GLY A 100 6.51 -6.63 12.79
C GLY A 100 5.31 -5.95 13.43
N ALA A 101 4.27 -6.74 13.65
CA ALA A 101 3.05 -6.32 14.34
C ALA A 101 3.31 -6.26 15.86
N GLN A 102 3.97 -5.20 16.28
CA GLN A 102 4.31 -4.97 17.69
C GLN A 102 3.04 -4.70 18.52
N PRO A 103 3.07 -4.94 19.85
CA PRO A 103 1.97 -4.56 20.73
C PRO A 103 1.68 -3.05 20.65
N TYR A 104 0.42 -2.68 20.83
CA TYR A 104 -0.02 -1.27 20.84
C TYR A 104 0.85 -0.37 21.71
N GLN A 105 1.24 -0.86 22.90
CA GLN A 105 2.06 -0.10 23.85
C GLN A 105 3.42 0.30 23.26
N ALA A 106 4.04 -0.58 22.45
CA ALA A 106 5.32 -0.27 21.78
C ALA A 106 5.18 0.91 20.80
N PHE A 107 4.08 0.97 20.05
CA PHE A 107 3.78 2.11 19.16
C PHE A 107 3.53 3.38 19.95
N LYS A 108 2.70 3.29 20.99
CA LYS A 108 2.39 4.43 21.86
C LYS A 108 3.66 5.04 22.46
N ASP A 109 4.52 4.22 23.06
CA ASP A 109 5.77 4.67 23.67
C ASP A 109 6.72 5.29 22.64
N ALA A 110 6.80 4.73 21.43
CA ALA A 110 7.63 5.26 20.36
C ALA A 110 7.13 6.63 19.88
N ILE A 111 5.82 6.78 19.71
CA ILE A 111 5.18 8.04 19.31
C ILE A 111 5.36 9.11 20.38
N GLU A 112 5.12 8.77 21.66
CA GLU A 112 5.26 9.72 22.78
C GLU A 112 6.70 10.20 22.94
N ARG A 113 7.69 9.32 22.74
CA ARG A 113 9.12 9.72 22.73
C ARG A 113 9.44 10.70 21.61
N LEU A 114 8.93 10.47 20.41
CA LEU A 114 9.12 11.37 19.28
C LEU A 114 8.50 12.74 19.55
N LEU A 115 7.28 12.78 20.05
CA LEU A 115 6.59 14.02 20.39
C LEU A 115 7.28 14.78 21.52
N SER A 116 7.81 14.08 22.53
CA SER A 116 8.53 14.68 23.66
C SER A 116 9.87 15.29 23.24
N SER A 117 10.51 14.75 22.20
CA SER A 117 11.79 15.26 21.70
C SER A 117 11.69 16.63 21.02
N GLN A 118 10.48 17.14 20.77
CA GLN A 118 10.23 18.47 20.20
C GLN A 118 10.07 19.58 21.26
N LYS A 119 10.01 19.20 22.51
CA LYS A 119 9.95 20.15 23.64
C LYS A 119 11.37 20.44 24.11
#